data_a3174fcd0e4c7933bc864522df730a7e
#
_entry.id   a3174fcd0e4c7933bc864522df730a7e
#
_cell.length_a   1.000
_cell.length_b   1.000
_cell.length_c   1.000
_cell.angle_alpha   90.00
_cell.angle_beta   90.00
_cell.angle_gamma   90.00
#
_symmetry.space_group_name_H-M   'P 1'
#
loop_
_entity.id
_entity.type
_entity.pdbx_description
1 polymer ?
#
loop_
_entity_poly.entity_id
_entity_poly.type
_entity_poly.pdbx_seq_one_letter_code
_entity_poly.pdbx_strand_id
1 'polypeptide(L)'
;MVNIVFDETKEKAPAEKSIKKIYIRKFIELLVKHADKEHNPAFYADKLCISVQYLSIILKEVSGRTANTWIASYIVTRAKTMLRRPDMTIQEITEALNFSDQSSFGKFFKKHVGSSPKKYRENHITY
;
A
#
# COMPACT_ATOMS: atom_id res chain seq x y z
N MET A 1 -14.14 16.21 28.22
CA MET A 1 -14.53 16.01 27.97
C MET A 1 -15.21 15.84 27.82
N VAL A 2 -15.44 16.12 27.61
CA VAL A 2 -15.97 15.94 27.26
C VAL A 2 -16.97 15.71 27.08
N ASN A 3 -17.47 16.03 27.01
CA ASN A 3 -18.43 15.91 26.67
C ASN A 3 -19.01 15.18 25.97
N ILE A 4 -19.19 15.28 25.64
CA ILE A 4 -19.39 14.30 24.81
C ILE A 4 -20.55 13.59 25.03
N VAL A 5 -21.11 13.83 25.78
CA VAL A 5 -22.02 13.17 26.18
C VAL A 5 -23.33 13.31 25.77
N PHE A 6 -23.88 14.37 25.62
CA PHE A 6 -25.19 14.58 25.35
C PHE A 6 -25.66 13.79 24.20
N ASP A 7 -25.52 13.97 23.09
CA ASP A 7 -26.00 13.17 21.98
C ASP A 7 -24.88 12.23 21.56
N GLU A 8 -24.83 11.08 22.18
CA GLU A 8 -23.74 10.16 21.94
C GLU A 8 -23.64 9.72 20.51
N THR A 9 -24.75 9.55 19.82
CA THR A 9 -24.73 9.13 18.44
C THR A 9 -24.00 10.13 17.56
N LYS A 10 -24.28 11.41 17.75
CA LYS A 10 -23.61 12.44 16.99
C LYS A 10 -22.17 12.63 17.41
N GLU A 11 -21.93 12.56 18.70
CA GLU A 11 -20.56 12.77 19.20
C GLU A 11 -19.62 11.66 18.80
N LYS A 12 -20.09 10.40 18.89
CA LYS A 12 -19.24 9.26 18.58
C LYS A 12 -18.86 9.22 17.12
N ALA A 13 -19.79 9.49 16.23
CA ALA A 13 -19.51 9.37 14.80
C ALA A 13 -18.34 10.26 14.34
N PRO A 14 -18.29 11.54 14.70
CA PRO A 14 -17.14 12.36 14.35
C PRO A 14 -15.85 11.89 15.02
N ALA A 15 -15.92 11.44 16.27
CA ALA A 15 -14.75 10.95 16.98
C ALA A 15 -14.20 9.68 16.34
N GLU A 16 -15.10 8.76 15.99
CA GLU A 16 -14.71 7.52 15.32
C GLU A 16 -14.08 7.80 13.97
N LYS A 17 -14.66 8.72 13.21
CA LYS A 17 -14.10 9.11 11.92
C LYS A 17 -12.72 9.72 12.08
N SER A 18 -12.52 10.54 13.12
CA SER A 18 -11.23 11.15 13.38
C SER A 18 -10.17 10.11 13.70
N ILE A 19 -10.54 9.10 14.50
CA ILE A 19 -9.62 8.02 14.86
C ILE A 19 -9.26 7.21 13.62
N LYS A 20 -10.25 6.87 12.79
CA LYS A 20 -10.00 6.12 11.56
C LYS A 20 -9.11 6.91 10.61
N LYS A 21 -9.33 8.21 10.49
CA LYS A 21 -8.49 9.06 9.65
C LYS A 21 -7.04 9.07 10.14
N ILE A 22 -6.85 9.06 11.45
CA ILE A 22 -5.51 9.01 12.02
C ILE A 22 -4.82 7.70 11.64
N TYR A 23 -5.52 6.58 11.78
CA TYR A 23 -4.96 5.28 11.40
C TYR A 23 -4.62 5.22 9.91
N ILE A 24 -5.51 5.76 9.07
CA ILE A 24 -5.28 5.76 7.62
C ILE A 24 -4.06 6.61 7.29
N ARG A 25 -3.95 7.79 7.88
CA ARG A 25 -2.81 8.66 7.64
C ARG A 25 -1.50 7.99 8.07
N LYS A 26 -1.51 7.37 9.26
CA LYS A 26 -0.32 6.66 9.74
C LYS A 26 0.01 5.46 8.86
N PHE A 27 -1.00 4.75 8.37
CA PHE A 27 -0.79 3.65 7.45
C PHE A 27 -0.11 4.13 6.18
N ILE A 28 -0.59 5.22 5.61
CA ILE A 28 0.00 5.78 4.39
C ILE A 28 1.46 6.20 4.63
N GLU A 29 1.74 6.82 5.77
CA GLU A 29 3.10 7.20 6.13
C GLU A 29 4.02 5.98 6.22
N LEU A 30 3.53 4.91 6.84
CA LEU A 30 4.28 3.65 6.94
C LEU A 30 4.47 3.02 5.57
N LEU A 31 3.45 3.07 4.74
CA LEU A 31 3.49 2.50 3.40
C LEU A 31 4.57 3.20 2.56
N VAL A 32 4.57 4.52 2.58
CA VAL A 32 5.58 5.29 1.84
C VAL A 32 6.99 4.94 2.32
N LYS A 33 7.14 4.71 3.62
CA LYS A 33 8.44 4.45 4.21
C LYS A 33 8.91 3.02 4.02
N HIS A 34 8.01 2.04 4.04
CA HIS A 34 8.37 0.63 4.15
C HIS A 34 7.94 -0.26 2.99
N ALA A 35 7.08 0.21 2.09
CA ALA A 35 6.46 -0.68 1.10
C ALA A 35 7.45 -1.41 0.21
N ASP A 36 8.59 -0.78 -0.10
CA ASP A 36 9.59 -1.43 -0.94
C ASP A 36 10.09 -2.74 -0.30
N LYS A 37 10.12 -2.81 1.03
CA LYS A 37 10.63 -3.98 1.75
C LYS A 37 9.56 -4.81 2.43
N GLU A 38 8.42 -4.21 2.80
CA GLU A 38 7.41 -4.86 3.62
C GLU A 38 6.10 -4.97 2.88
N HIS A 39 5.79 -6.18 2.41
CA HIS A 39 4.61 -6.42 1.58
C HIS A 39 3.43 -7.01 2.34
N ASN A 40 3.64 -7.43 3.59
CA ASN A 40 2.61 -8.11 4.37
C ASN A 40 1.82 -7.10 5.20
N PRO A 41 0.48 -7.11 5.12
CA PRO A 41 -0.34 -6.21 5.93
C PRO A 41 -0.08 -6.34 7.43
N ALA A 42 0.36 -7.50 7.89
CA ALA A 42 0.62 -7.73 9.31
C ALA A 42 1.70 -6.78 9.84
N PHE A 43 2.70 -6.46 9.02
CA PHE A 43 3.73 -5.52 9.43
C PHE A 43 3.12 -4.16 9.79
N TYR A 44 2.22 -3.68 8.92
CA TYR A 44 1.61 -2.35 9.11
C TYR A 44 0.63 -2.34 10.27
N ALA A 45 -0.19 -3.37 10.38
CA ALA A 45 -1.14 -3.49 11.49
C ALA A 45 -0.40 -3.54 12.81
N ASP A 46 0.70 -4.30 12.86
CA ASP A 46 1.52 -4.41 14.05
C ASP A 46 2.11 -3.07 14.47
N LYS A 47 2.63 -2.31 13.51
CA LYS A 47 3.17 -0.97 13.78
C LYS A 47 2.10 -0.02 14.30
N LEU A 48 0.85 -0.22 13.89
CA LEU A 48 -0.27 0.60 14.32
C LEU A 48 -0.95 0.06 15.58
N CYS A 49 -0.48 -1.08 16.08
CA CYS A 49 -1.02 -1.75 17.26
C CYS A 49 -2.50 -2.10 17.10
N ILE A 50 -2.89 -2.51 15.90
CA ILE A 50 -4.25 -2.96 15.60
C ILE A 50 -4.17 -4.28 14.84
N SER A 51 -5.30 -4.97 14.72
CA SER A 51 -5.35 -6.21 13.96
C SER A 51 -5.36 -5.95 12.45
N VAL A 52 -4.94 -6.95 11.68
CA VAL A 52 -5.03 -6.87 10.22
C VAL A 52 -6.48 -6.70 9.80
N GLN A 53 -7.40 -7.39 10.46
CA GLN A 53 -8.82 -7.31 10.15
C GLN A 53 -9.34 -5.88 10.34
N TYR A 54 -8.97 -5.25 11.46
CA TYR A 54 -9.42 -3.88 11.72
C TYR A 54 -8.82 -2.91 10.71
N LEU A 55 -7.54 -3.06 10.40
CA LEU A 55 -6.90 -2.23 9.38
C LEU A 55 -7.64 -2.34 8.06
N SER A 56 -7.96 -3.56 7.63
CA SER A 56 -8.67 -3.77 6.36
C SER A 56 -10.08 -3.19 6.41
N ILE A 57 -10.76 -3.29 7.56
CA ILE A 57 -12.09 -2.72 7.69
C ILE A 57 -12.07 -1.21 7.50
N ILE A 58 -11.15 -0.51 8.18
CA ILE A 58 -11.13 0.94 8.07
C ILE A 58 -10.69 1.40 6.68
N LEU A 59 -9.74 0.70 6.06
CA LEU A 59 -9.33 1.03 4.70
C LEU A 59 -10.45 0.79 3.70
N LYS A 60 -11.19 -0.30 3.88
CA LYS A 60 -12.28 -0.64 2.99
C LYS A 60 -13.44 0.33 3.12
N GLU A 61 -13.72 0.81 4.33
CA GLU A 61 -14.77 1.81 4.53
C GLU A 61 -14.48 3.11 3.78
N VAL A 62 -13.21 3.50 3.74
CA VAL A 62 -12.82 4.77 3.13
C VAL A 62 -12.62 4.64 1.62
N SER A 63 -12.04 3.53 1.16
CA SER A 63 -11.60 3.40 -0.22
C SER A 63 -12.23 2.26 -0.99
N GLY A 64 -12.94 1.38 -0.32
CA GLY A 64 -13.46 0.16 -0.94
C GLY A 64 -12.40 -0.92 -1.14
N ARG A 65 -11.18 -0.72 -0.64
CA ARG A 65 -10.05 -1.62 -0.90
C ARG A 65 -9.40 -2.09 0.39
N THR A 66 -8.99 -3.35 0.40
CA THR A 66 -8.35 -3.95 1.58
C THR A 66 -6.91 -3.49 1.71
N ALA A 67 -6.28 -3.81 2.86
CA ALA A 67 -4.89 -3.48 3.10
C ALA A 67 -3.98 -4.12 2.04
N ASN A 68 -4.23 -5.38 1.68
CA ASN A 68 -3.44 -6.05 0.64
C ASN A 68 -3.48 -5.29 -0.67
N THR A 69 -4.65 -4.82 -1.06
CA THR A 69 -4.81 -4.07 -2.32
C THR A 69 -4.08 -2.74 -2.26
N TRP A 70 -4.14 -2.06 -1.12
CA TRP A 70 -3.41 -0.81 -0.94
C TRP A 70 -1.91 -1.01 -1.10
N ILE A 71 -1.37 -2.03 -0.43
CA ILE A 71 0.06 -2.32 -0.47
C ILE A 71 0.48 -2.69 -1.88
N ALA A 72 -0.28 -3.60 -2.53
CA ALA A 72 0.04 -4.02 -3.89
C ALA A 72 0.02 -2.85 -4.86
N SER A 73 -0.98 -1.97 -4.75
CA SER A 73 -1.08 -0.79 -5.62
C SER A 73 0.12 0.13 -5.46
N TYR A 74 0.56 0.31 -4.22
CA TYR A 74 1.71 1.18 -3.99
C TYR A 74 3.00 0.57 -4.55
N ILE A 75 3.19 -0.74 -4.35
CA ILE A 75 4.36 -1.43 -4.89
C ILE A 75 4.37 -1.36 -6.41
N VAL A 76 3.20 -1.53 -7.04
CA VAL A 76 3.07 -1.41 -8.49
C VAL A 76 3.47 0.00 -8.94
N THR A 77 3.02 1.03 -8.25
CA THR A 77 3.39 2.40 -8.58
C THR A 77 4.90 2.61 -8.48
N ARG A 78 5.52 2.06 -7.43
CA ARG A 78 6.97 2.12 -7.28
C ARG A 78 7.68 1.38 -8.41
N ALA A 79 7.17 0.19 -8.76
CA ALA A 79 7.75 -0.61 -9.83
C ALA A 79 7.68 0.13 -11.16
N LYS A 80 6.54 0.74 -11.45
CA LYS A 80 6.38 1.50 -12.70
C LYS A 80 7.38 2.66 -12.77
N THR A 81 7.57 3.37 -11.68
CA THR A 81 8.52 4.47 -11.63
C THR A 81 9.94 3.98 -11.90
N MET A 82 10.32 2.87 -11.28
CA MET A 82 11.66 2.31 -11.48
C MET A 82 11.84 1.75 -12.88
N LEU A 83 10.80 1.13 -13.45
CA LEU A 83 10.88 0.56 -14.78
C LEU A 83 11.05 1.63 -15.86
N ARG A 84 10.62 2.84 -15.61
CA ARG A 84 10.80 3.95 -16.56
C ARG A 84 12.22 4.50 -16.55
N ARG A 85 13.02 4.11 -15.58
CA ARG A 85 14.42 4.55 -15.49
C ARG A 85 15.30 3.62 -16.31
N PRO A 86 15.96 4.14 -17.36
CA PRO A 86 16.80 3.27 -18.19
C PRO A 86 18.06 2.76 -17.46
N ASP A 87 18.44 3.40 -16.37
CA ASP A 87 19.64 3.05 -15.62
C ASP A 87 19.42 1.92 -14.61
N MET A 88 18.18 1.46 -14.39
CA MET A 88 17.91 0.34 -13.48
C MET A 88 17.55 -0.92 -14.27
N THR A 89 18.23 -2.01 -13.96
CA THR A 89 17.88 -3.31 -14.56
C THR A 89 16.65 -3.89 -13.86
N ILE A 90 15.98 -4.82 -14.53
CA ILE A 90 14.83 -5.50 -13.92
C ILE A 90 15.28 -6.28 -12.68
N GLN A 91 16.50 -6.85 -12.70
CA GLN A 91 17.02 -7.54 -11.52
C GLN A 91 17.22 -6.58 -10.35
N GLU A 92 17.74 -5.40 -10.62
CA GLU A 92 17.92 -4.39 -9.58
C GLU A 92 16.58 -3.95 -8.98
N ILE A 93 15.56 -3.80 -9.84
CA ILE A 93 14.21 -3.44 -9.38
C ILE A 93 13.64 -4.56 -8.52
N THR A 94 13.81 -5.81 -8.96
CA THR A 94 13.36 -6.99 -8.22
C THR A 94 13.93 -6.98 -6.81
N GLU A 95 15.22 -6.71 -6.70
CA GLU A 95 15.90 -6.66 -5.40
C GLU A 95 15.47 -5.46 -4.57
N ALA A 96 15.36 -4.31 -5.20
CA ALA A 96 14.95 -3.09 -4.51
C ALA A 96 13.54 -3.21 -3.91
N LEU A 97 12.66 -3.95 -4.58
CA LEU A 97 11.29 -4.15 -4.11
C LEU A 97 11.14 -5.44 -3.29
N ASN A 98 12.25 -6.08 -2.97
CA ASN A 98 12.30 -7.23 -2.06
C ASN A 98 11.50 -8.44 -2.53
N PHE A 99 11.53 -8.70 -3.84
CA PHE A 99 11.00 -9.95 -4.38
C PHE A 99 12.11 -11.00 -4.40
N SER A 100 11.73 -12.26 -4.23
CA SER A 100 12.71 -13.35 -4.15
C SER A 100 13.49 -13.56 -5.45
N ASP A 101 12.83 -13.33 -6.59
CA ASP A 101 13.47 -13.47 -7.91
C ASP A 101 12.66 -12.73 -8.96
N GLN A 102 13.21 -12.64 -10.18
CA GLN A 102 12.54 -11.93 -11.27
C GLN A 102 11.21 -12.60 -11.66
N SER A 103 11.13 -13.92 -11.52
CA SER A 103 9.90 -14.64 -11.84
C SER A 103 8.76 -14.21 -10.92
N SER A 104 9.04 -14.12 -9.62
CA SER A 104 8.04 -13.67 -8.63
C SER A 104 7.61 -12.25 -8.89
N PHE A 105 8.58 -11.37 -9.14
CA PHE A 105 8.29 -9.98 -9.48
C PHE A 105 7.45 -9.89 -10.75
N GLY A 106 7.86 -10.63 -11.78
CA GLY A 106 7.15 -10.62 -13.06
C GLY A 106 5.71 -11.07 -12.93
N LYS A 107 5.46 -12.13 -12.18
CA LYS A 107 4.10 -12.63 -11.95
C LYS A 107 3.25 -11.61 -11.20
N PHE A 108 3.82 -11.01 -10.16
CA PHE A 108 3.14 -9.97 -9.39
C PHE A 108 2.77 -8.79 -10.29
N PHE A 109 3.74 -8.31 -11.04
CA PHE A 109 3.54 -7.13 -11.89
C PHE A 109 2.51 -7.40 -12.98
N LYS A 110 2.64 -8.54 -13.65
CA LYS A 110 1.70 -8.90 -14.73
C LYS A 110 0.28 -9.07 -14.20
N LYS A 111 0.13 -9.65 -13.01
CA LYS A 111 -1.18 -9.80 -12.40
C LYS A 111 -1.88 -8.47 -12.20
N HIS A 112 -1.13 -7.45 -11.78
CA HIS A 112 -1.74 -6.15 -11.44
C HIS A 112 -1.77 -5.17 -12.60
N VAL A 113 -0.86 -5.30 -13.56
CA VAL A 113 -0.72 -4.33 -14.65
C VAL A 113 -1.22 -4.87 -15.98
N GLY A 114 -1.17 -6.18 -16.16
CA GLY A 114 -1.62 -6.81 -17.40
C GLY A 114 -0.50 -7.09 -18.39
N SER A 115 0.70 -6.61 -18.16
CA SER A 115 1.86 -6.89 -19.01
C SER A 115 3.08 -7.14 -18.14
N SER A 116 4.09 -7.81 -18.74
CA SER A 116 5.32 -8.10 -18.02
C SER A 116 6.10 -6.81 -17.74
N PRO A 117 7.00 -6.83 -16.75
CA PRO A 117 7.85 -5.67 -16.52
C PRO A 117 8.65 -5.26 -17.76
N LYS A 118 9.17 -6.23 -18.50
CA LYS A 118 9.94 -5.94 -19.71
C LYS A 118 9.08 -5.23 -20.75
N LYS A 119 7.87 -5.75 -20.97
CA LYS A 119 6.96 -5.16 -21.94
C LYS A 119 6.53 -3.77 -21.53
N TYR A 120 6.25 -3.57 -20.25
CA TYR A 120 5.90 -2.25 -19.73
C TYR A 120 7.05 -1.27 -19.98
N ARG A 121 8.28 -1.70 -19.69
CA ARG A 121 9.46 -0.84 -19.89
C ARG A 121 9.60 -0.43 -21.35
N GLU A 122 9.46 -1.38 -22.27
CA GLU A 122 9.59 -1.10 -23.69
C GLU A 122 8.60 -0.04 -24.15
N ASN A 123 7.40 -0.05 -23.57
CA ASN A 123 6.34 0.86 -23.98
C ASN A 123 6.36 2.21 -23.26
N HIS A 124 7.08 2.32 -22.15
CA HIS A 124 6.98 3.50 -21.28
C HIS A 124 8.31 4.14 -20.92
N ILE A 125 9.42 3.60 -21.41
CA ILE A 125 10.71 4.17 -21.04
C ILE A 125 10.88 5.54 -21.67
N THR A 126 11.49 6.46 -20.92
CA THR A 126 11.74 7.82 -21.37
C THR A 126 13.25 8.04 -21.44
N TYR A 127 13.70 8.58 -22.56
CA TYR A 127 15.12 8.87 -22.77
C TYR A 127 15.38 10.36 -22.66
#